data_f0677bc48a3c5dbfb47637c31215d831
#
_entry.id   f0677bc48a3c5dbfb47637c31215d831
#
_cell.length_a   1.000
_cell.length_b   1.000
_cell.length_c   1.000
_cell.angle_alpha   90.00
_cell.angle_beta   90.00
_cell.angle_gamma   90.00
#
_symmetry.space_group_name_H-M   'P 1'
#
loop_
_entity.id
_entity.type
_entity.pdbx_description
1 polymer ?
#
loop_
_entity_poly.entity_id
_entity_poly.type
_entity_poly.pdbx_seq_one_letter_code
_entity_poly.pdbx_strand_id
1 'polypeptide(L)'
;MKKVVAIFLMLLLMLSFVGCDSAKIEVGAKNGVAYFNKSTIVPKMVLKDETEIEIEDKAFFGKLIAAIEGKATIDPVCDCQPIYNVGIDKYTFGLHTHGITISYPIGKNIKGTNIFAVECTEEEINELLDILDSVK
;
A
#
# COMPACT_ATOMS: atom_id res chain seq x y z
N MET A 1 15.91 21.64 43.17
CA MET A 1 14.97 22.08 42.16
C MET A 1 15.58 22.18 40.77
N LYS A 2 16.77 22.71 40.58
CA LYS A 2 17.40 22.81 39.24
C LYS A 2 17.66 21.45 38.54
N LYS A 3 17.94 20.40 39.31
CA LYS A 3 18.17 19.04 38.78
C LYS A 3 16.88 18.34 38.29
N VAL A 4 15.75 18.63 38.92
CA VAL A 4 14.45 18.05 38.59
C VAL A 4 13.91 18.67 37.30
N VAL A 5 14.12 19.97 37.09
CA VAL A 5 13.73 20.70 35.88
C VAL A 5 14.55 20.22 34.68
N ALA A 6 15.85 19.96 34.88
CA ALA A 6 16.70 19.44 33.79
C ALA A 6 16.31 18.02 33.37
N ILE A 7 15.92 17.16 34.29
CA ILE A 7 15.46 15.80 34.03
C ILE A 7 14.09 15.83 33.27
N PHE A 8 13.20 16.73 33.69
CA PHE A 8 11.91 16.91 33.05
C PHE A 8 12.04 17.45 31.62
N LEU A 9 12.98 18.38 31.41
CA LEU A 9 13.29 18.90 30.06
C LEU A 9 13.92 17.83 29.15
N MET A 10 14.80 16.98 29.72
CA MET A 10 15.37 15.85 28.95
C MET A 10 14.31 14.80 28.59
N LEU A 11 13.36 14.52 29.49
CA LEU A 11 12.24 13.61 29.23
C LEU A 11 11.31 14.15 28.13
N LEU A 12 11.06 15.45 28.12
CA LEU A 12 10.27 16.12 27.08
C LEU A 12 10.98 16.11 25.72
N LEU A 13 12.30 16.25 25.68
CA LEU A 13 13.11 16.14 24.47
C LEU A 13 13.15 14.72 23.93
N MET A 14 13.13 13.70 24.77
CA MET A 14 13.07 12.31 24.35
C MET A 14 11.68 11.94 23.75
N LEU A 15 10.62 12.57 24.20
CA LEU A 15 9.26 12.39 23.65
C LEU A 15 9.07 13.02 22.28
N SER A 16 9.89 14.00 21.89
CA SER A 16 9.83 14.63 20.58
C SER A 16 10.52 13.85 19.46
N PHE A 17 11.27 12.79 19.78
CA PHE A 17 11.89 11.89 18.79
C PHE A 17 11.03 10.66 18.44
N VAL A 18 9.91 10.46 19.07
CA VAL A 18 8.99 9.32 18.83
C VAL A 18 7.91 9.65 17.79
N GLY A 19 8.15 10.57 16.88
CA GLY A 19 7.08 11.16 16.11
C GLY A 19 7.15 11.13 14.59
N CYS A 20 8.08 10.43 13.95
CA CYS A 20 8.16 10.39 12.49
C CYS A 20 8.51 9.00 11.97
N ASP A 21 7.72 7.98 12.32
CA ASP A 21 7.63 6.82 11.47
C ASP A 21 6.77 7.20 10.27
N SER A 22 7.45 7.50 9.16
CA SER A 22 6.77 7.63 7.87
C SER A 22 5.94 6.38 7.63
N ALA A 23 4.67 6.57 7.28
CA ALA A 23 3.76 5.50 6.94
C ALA A 23 4.45 4.51 6.00
N LYS A 24 4.65 3.27 6.44
CA LYS A 24 5.30 2.23 5.66
C LYS A 24 4.32 1.11 5.40
N ILE A 25 4.26 0.71 4.16
CA ILE A 25 3.65 -0.55 3.77
C ILE A 25 4.72 -1.46 3.19
N GLU A 26 4.53 -2.73 3.35
CA GLU A 26 5.37 -3.75 2.74
C GLU A 26 4.46 -4.80 2.10
N VAL A 27 4.63 -4.98 0.80
CA VAL A 27 3.89 -5.95 0.01
C VAL A 27 4.89 -6.80 -0.75
N GLY A 28 4.69 -8.09 -0.78
CA GLY A 28 5.57 -8.99 -1.50
C GLY A 28 5.01 -10.40 -1.59
N ALA A 29 5.86 -11.29 -2.09
CA ALA A 29 5.56 -12.71 -2.19
C ALA A 29 6.64 -13.53 -1.49
N LYS A 30 6.21 -14.49 -0.69
CA LYS A 30 7.10 -15.44 -0.03
C LYS A 30 6.56 -16.85 -0.17
N ASN A 31 7.38 -17.75 -0.72
CA ASN A 31 6.97 -19.15 -0.98
C ASN A 31 5.69 -19.26 -1.84
N GLY A 32 5.54 -18.39 -2.82
CA GLY A 32 4.37 -18.37 -3.71
C GLY A 32 3.08 -17.85 -3.05
N VAL A 33 3.19 -17.18 -1.92
CA VAL A 33 2.06 -16.58 -1.20
C VAL A 33 2.30 -15.09 -1.00
N ALA A 34 1.30 -14.29 -1.33
CA ALA A 34 1.35 -12.85 -1.14
C ALA A 34 1.21 -12.46 0.34
N TYR A 35 1.96 -11.47 0.76
CA TYR A 35 1.81 -10.83 2.07
C TYR A 35 1.63 -9.33 1.94
N PHE A 36 0.92 -8.74 2.88
CA PHE A 36 0.69 -7.29 2.95
C PHE A 36 0.82 -6.83 4.40
N ASN A 37 1.89 -6.13 4.71
CA ASN A 37 2.12 -5.54 6.03
C ASN A 37 1.90 -4.03 5.97
N LYS A 38 1.12 -3.52 6.90
CA LYS A 38 0.83 -2.10 7.02
C LYS A 38 1.17 -1.64 8.43
N SER A 39 2.16 -0.77 8.55
CA SER A 39 2.54 -0.20 9.86
C SER A 39 1.76 1.06 10.19
N THR A 40 1.44 1.87 9.20
CA THR A 40 0.72 3.14 9.36
C THR A 40 -0.18 3.42 8.15
N ILE A 41 -1.09 4.38 8.28
CA ILE A 41 -1.98 4.80 7.18
C ILE A 41 -1.18 5.63 6.17
N VAL A 42 -1.23 5.25 4.91
CA VAL A 42 -0.70 6.05 3.81
C VAL A 42 -1.77 7.04 3.37
N PRO A 43 -1.53 8.35 3.47
CA PRO A 43 -2.58 9.33 3.24
C PRO A 43 -2.87 9.64 1.77
N LYS A 44 -1.96 9.29 0.86
CA LYS A 44 -2.10 9.65 -0.56
C LYS A 44 -1.97 8.45 -1.47
N MET A 45 -2.77 8.44 -2.51
CA MET A 45 -2.70 7.52 -3.63
C MET A 45 -2.64 8.30 -4.94
N VAL A 46 -1.91 7.75 -5.90
CA VAL A 46 -1.81 8.32 -7.24
C VAL A 46 -2.57 7.41 -8.19
N LEU A 47 -3.52 7.95 -8.90
CA LEU A 47 -4.26 7.25 -9.94
C LEU A 47 -3.51 7.26 -11.28
N LYS A 48 -3.96 6.46 -12.22
CA LYS A 48 -3.31 6.22 -13.53
C LYS A 48 -3.03 7.48 -14.34
N ASP A 49 -3.84 8.50 -14.19
CA ASP A 49 -3.70 9.80 -14.87
C ASP A 49 -2.75 10.79 -14.15
N GLU A 50 -1.94 10.28 -13.22
CA GLU A 50 -1.06 11.05 -12.34
C GLU A 50 -1.80 11.99 -11.37
N THR A 51 -3.12 11.92 -11.32
CA THR A 51 -3.91 12.67 -10.35
C THR A 51 -3.72 12.10 -8.95
N GLU A 52 -3.28 12.92 -8.02
CA GLU A 52 -3.22 12.56 -6.61
C GLU A 52 -4.61 12.70 -5.99
N ILE A 53 -5.17 11.60 -5.51
CA ILE A 53 -6.43 11.60 -4.78
C ILE A 53 -6.18 11.01 -3.41
N GLU A 54 -6.58 11.72 -2.36
CA GLU A 54 -6.62 11.18 -1.01
C GLU A 54 -7.82 10.26 -0.90
N ILE A 55 -7.58 8.98 -0.60
CA ILE A 55 -8.65 8.06 -0.29
C ILE A 55 -8.84 8.06 1.22
N GLU A 56 -9.79 8.85 1.67
CA GLU A 56 -10.13 8.99 3.09
C GLU A 56 -10.88 7.77 3.64
N ASP A 57 -11.44 6.94 2.76
CA ASP A 57 -12.15 5.74 3.14
C ASP A 57 -11.18 4.69 3.70
N LYS A 58 -11.19 4.55 5.02
CA LYS A 58 -10.36 3.55 5.72
C LYS A 58 -10.69 2.11 5.34
N ALA A 59 -11.89 1.86 4.83
CA ALA A 59 -12.30 0.53 4.37
C ALA A 59 -11.53 0.10 3.12
N PHE A 60 -11.08 1.02 2.29
CA PHE A 60 -10.30 0.70 1.09
C PHE A 60 -9.05 -0.11 1.41
N PHE A 61 -8.26 0.33 2.39
CA PHE A 61 -7.05 -0.40 2.80
C PHE A 61 -7.35 -1.79 3.34
N GLY A 62 -8.38 -1.90 4.17
CA GLY A 62 -8.81 -3.18 4.71
C GLY A 62 -9.22 -4.16 3.62
N LYS A 63 -9.95 -3.70 2.63
CA LYS A 63 -10.38 -4.48 1.46
C LYS A 63 -9.20 -4.85 0.56
N LEU A 64 -8.28 -3.92 0.32
CA LEU A 64 -7.08 -4.17 -0.48
C LEU A 64 -6.19 -5.22 0.18
N ILE A 65 -5.97 -5.11 1.48
CA ILE A 65 -5.20 -6.09 2.25
C ILE A 65 -5.87 -7.46 2.17
N ALA A 66 -7.17 -7.54 2.42
CA ALA A 66 -7.92 -8.79 2.39
C ALA A 66 -7.92 -9.45 1.00
N ALA A 67 -7.91 -8.64 -0.06
CA ALA A 67 -7.84 -9.12 -1.44
C ALA A 67 -6.47 -9.69 -1.84
N ILE A 68 -5.41 -9.35 -1.12
CA ILE A 68 -4.03 -9.73 -1.48
C ILE A 68 -3.43 -10.72 -0.49
N GLU A 69 -3.56 -10.46 0.82
CA GLU A 69 -2.88 -11.22 1.85
C GLU A 69 -3.29 -12.70 1.87
N GLY A 70 -2.29 -13.57 1.92
CA GLY A 70 -2.50 -15.01 2.03
C GLY A 70 -2.90 -15.71 0.72
N LYS A 71 -3.01 -14.98 -0.39
CA LYS A 71 -3.34 -15.57 -1.69
C LYS A 71 -2.11 -16.10 -2.39
N ALA A 72 -2.29 -17.18 -3.16
CA ALA A 72 -1.25 -17.69 -4.03
C ALA A 72 -0.89 -16.64 -5.09
N THR A 73 0.39 -16.46 -5.32
CA THR A 73 0.87 -15.57 -6.37
C THR A 73 0.87 -16.29 -7.71
N ILE A 74 0.50 -15.55 -8.75
CA ILE A 74 0.55 -15.98 -10.14
C ILE A 74 1.42 -15.01 -10.93
N ASP A 75 1.98 -15.49 -12.03
CA ASP A 75 2.62 -14.61 -12.99
C ASP A 75 1.54 -13.81 -13.74
N PRO A 76 1.73 -12.50 -13.93
CA PRO A 76 0.79 -11.71 -14.71
C PRO A 76 0.83 -12.17 -16.18
N VAL A 77 -0.17 -12.95 -16.56
CA VAL A 77 -0.23 -13.62 -17.89
C VAL A 77 -0.82 -12.74 -18.97
N CYS A 78 -1.30 -11.56 -18.62
CA CYS A 78 -2.09 -10.76 -19.52
C CYS A 78 -1.51 -9.35 -19.63
N ASP A 79 -1.28 -8.88 -20.85
CA ASP A 79 -1.05 -7.47 -21.17
C ASP A 79 -2.33 -6.62 -20.99
N CYS A 80 -3.29 -7.12 -20.23
CA CYS A 80 -4.54 -6.43 -19.97
C CYS A 80 -4.29 -5.15 -19.21
N GLN A 81 -4.81 -4.07 -19.72
CA GLN A 81 -4.77 -2.79 -19.02
C GLN A 81 -5.62 -2.89 -17.73
N PRO A 82 -5.09 -2.46 -16.58
CA PRO A 82 -5.90 -2.39 -15.38
C PRO A 82 -7.01 -1.34 -15.52
N ILE A 83 -8.11 -1.57 -14.85
CA ILE A 83 -9.22 -0.58 -14.76
C ILE A 83 -8.73 0.65 -14.01
N TYR A 84 -8.04 0.44 -12.89
CA TYR A 84 -7.34 1.48 -12.13
C TYR A 84 -5.93 1.04 -11.78
N ASN A 85 -5.01 1.99 -11.79
CA ASN A 85 -3.72 1.87 -11.13
C ASN A 85 -3.72 2.74 -9.88
N VAL A 86 -3.40 2.15 -8.75
CA VAL A 86 -3.31 2.86 -7.47
C VAL A 86 -1.88 2.79 -6.98
N GLY A 87 -1.26 3.95 -6.83
CA GLY A 87 0.08 4.07 -6.26
C GLY A 87 0.02 4.30 -4.76
N ILE A 88 0.70 3.48 -3.99
CA ILE A 88 0.83 3.64 -2.54
C ILE A 88 2.29 3.40 -2.19
N ASP A 89 2.99 4.42 -1.71
CA ASP A 89 4.43 4.40 -1.49
C ASP A 89 5.16 4.01 -2.81
N LYS A 90 6.05 3.03 -2.78
CA LYS A 90 6.76 2.53 -3.97
C LYS A 90 5.98 1.48 -4.77
N TYR A 91 4.82 1.07 -4.28
CA TYR A 91 4.00 0.03 -4.89
C TYR A 91 2.96 0.59 -5.84
N THR A 92 2.74 -0.11 -6.94
CA THR A 92 1.62 0.15 -7.85
C THR A 92 0.72 -1.06 -7.88
N PHE A 93 -0.55 -0.85 -7.59
CA PHE A 93 -1.60 -1.87 -7.61
C PHE A 93 -2.45 -1.67 -8.86
N GLY A 94 -2.37 -2.61 -9.78
CA GLY A 94 -3.24 -2.63 -10.96
C GLY A 94 -4.49 -3.46 -10.68
N LEU A 95 -5.64 -2.81 -10.64
CA LEU A 95 -6.93 -3.47 -10.43
C LEU A 95 -7.50 -3.93 -11.76
N HIS A 96 -7.65 -5.23 -11.93
CA HIS A 96 -8.25 -5.87 -13.09
C HIS A 96 -9.58 -6.51 -12.70
N THR A 97 -10.33 -7.01 -13.67
CA THR A 97 -11.65 -7.64 -13.41
C THR A 97 -11.58 -8.89 -12.53
N HIS A 98 -10.46 -9.61 -12.55
CA HIS A 98 -10.31 -10.90 -11.85
C HIS A 98 -9.08 -10.98 -10.96
N GLY A 99 -8.39 -9.88 -10.75
CA GLY A 99 -7.17 -9.91 -9.95
C GLY A 99 -6.51 -8.57 -9.79
N ILE A 100 -5.44 -8.60 -9.02
CA ILE A 100 -4.61 -7.42 -8.72
C ILE A 100 -3.17 -7.75 -9.11
N THR A 101 -2.57 -6.89 -9.92
CA THR A 101 -1.12 -6.90 -10.16
C THR A 101 -0.44 -5.95 -9.20
N ILE A 102 0.66 -6.39 -8.62
CA ILE A 102 1.48 -5.61 -7.71
C ILE A 102 2.87 -5.45 -8.31
N SER A 103 3.30 -4.22 -8.49
CA SER A 103 4.62 -3.89 -9.01
C SER A 103 5.36 -2.93 -8.10
N TYR A 104 6.68 -3.13 -7.97
CA TYR A 104 7.54 -2.28 -7.18
C TYR A 104 9.00 -2.36 -7.68
N PRO A 105 9.83 -1.32 -7.48
CA PRO A 105 11.24 -1.33 -7.88
C PRO A 105 12.02 -2.42 -7.16
N ILE A 106 12.97 -3.07 -7.87
CA ILE A 106 13.84 -4.11 -7.30
C ILE A 106 14.77 -3.52 -6.22
N GLY A 107 15.18 -2.27 -6.37
CA GLY A 107 16.03 -1.58 -5.40
C GLY A 107 16.40 -0.18 -5.87
N LYS A 108 17.01 0.61 -4.98
CA LYS A 108 17.35 2.03 -5.27
C LYS A 108 18.31 2.22 -6.43
N ASN A 109 19.22 1.25 -6.67
CA ASN A 109 20.28 1.34 -7.68
C ASN A 109 20.19 0.24 -8.75
N ILE A 110 19.15 -0.57 -8.73
CA ILE A 110 18.96 -1.67 -9.67
C ILE A 110 17.80 -1.31 -10.58
N LYS A 111 18.07 -1.23 -11.87
CA LYS A 111 17.00 -1.04 -12.88
C LYS A 111 16.18 -2.32 -12.96
N GLY A 112 14.89 -2.18 -12.79
CA GLY A 112 13.95 -3.28 -12.92
C GLY A 112 12.78 -3.14 -11.94
N THR A 113 11.77 -3.91 -12.22
CA THR A 113 10.52 -3.92 -11.45
C THR A 113 10.17 -5.36 -11.10
N ASN A 114 9.91 -5.61 -9.83
CA ASN A 114 9.25 -6.84 -9.42
C ASN A 114 7.77 -6.71 -9.73
N ILE A 115 7.18 -7.76 -10.28
CA ILE A 115 5.76 -7.83 -10.56
C ILE A 115 5.23 -9.21 -10.25
N PHE A 116 4.13 -9.27 -9.57
CA PHE A 116 3.36 -10.50 -9.37
C PHE A 116 1.88 -10.16 -9.34
N ALA A 117 1.02 -11.15 -9.41
CA ALA A 117 -0.41 -10.99 -9.35
C ALA A 117 -1.05 -11.96 -8.38
N VAL A 118 -2.25 -11.65 -7.95
CA VAL A 118 -3.14 -12.53 -7.20
C VAL A 118 -4.49 -12.57 -7.88
N GLU A 119 -5.14 -13.73 -7.86
CA GLU A 119 -6.52 -13.84 -8.31
C GLU A 119 -7.47 -13.34 -7.23
N CYS A 120 -8.46 -12.57 -7.63
CA CYS A 120 -9.50 -12.07 -6.76
C CYS A 120 -10.88 -12.46 -7.30
N THR A 121 -11.83 -12.59 -6.40
CA THR A 121 -13.23 -12.74 -6.79
C THR A 121 -13.74 -11.43 -7.39
N GLU A 122 -14.78 -11.54 -8.21
CA GLU A 122 -15.44 -10.38 -8.78
C GLU A 122 -15.98 -9.44 -7.68
N GLU A 123 -16.48 -10.00 -6.59
CA GLU A 123 -16.95 -9.24 -5.43
C GLU A 123 -15.83 -8.43 -4.78
N GLU A 124 -14.67 -9.03 -4.54
CA GLU A 124 -13.50 -8.35 -3.97
C GLU A 124 -13.05 -7.16 -4.83
N ILE A 125 -13.04 -7.35 -6.14
CA ILE A 125 -12.65 -6.27 -7.08
C ILE A 125 -13.72 -5.18 -7.14
N ASN A 126 -14.99 -5.54 -7.24
CA ASN A 126 -16.08 -4.57 -7.33
C ASN A 126 -16.15 -3.68 -6.08
N GLU A 127 -15.95 -4.22 -4.90
CA GLU A 127 -15.88 -3.44 -3.67
C GLU A 127 -14.77 -2.37 -3.68
N LEU A 128 -13.61 -2.69 -4.26
CA LEU A 128 -12.51 -1.74 -4.42
C LEU A 128 -12.82 -0.69 -5.49
N LEU A 129 -13.39 -1.12 -6.61
CA LEU A 129 -13.77 -0.22 -7.72
C LEU A 129 -14.85 0.76 -7.29
N ASP A 130 -15.84 0.32 -6.53
CA ASP A 130 -16.93 1.18 -6.03
C ASP A 130 -16.39 2.32 -5.16
N ILE A 131 -15.41 2.04 -4.31
CA ILE A 131 -14.75 3.07 -3.50
C ILE A 131 -13.99 4.06 -4.40
N LEU A 132 -13.23 3.56 -5.37
CA LEU A 132 -12.46 4.41 -6.28
C LEU A 132 -13.36 5.25 -7.19
N ASP A 133 -14.47 4.70 -7.65
CA ASP A 133 -15.46 5.42 -8.46
C ASP A 133 -16.15 6.53 -7.67
N SER A 134 -16.31 6.36 -6.36
CA SER A 134 -16.92 7.37 -5.48
C SER A 134 -16.01 8.58 -5.19
N VAL A 135 -14.70 8.44 -5.44
CA VAL A 135 -13.70 9.48 -5.14
C VAL A 135 -13.40 10.38 -6.35
N LYS A 136 -13.92 10.03 -7.52
CA LYS A 136 -13.73 10.80 -8.77
C LYS A 136 -14.45 12.15 -8.78
#